data_94f7904c435b81164efd7b0e248f6a6b
#
_entry.id   94f7904c435b81164efd7b0e248f6a6b
#
_cell.length_a   1.000
_cell.length_b   1.000
_cell.length_c   1.000
_cell.angle_alpha   90.00
_cell.angle_beta   90.00
_cell.angle_gamma   90.00
#
_symmetry.space_group_name_H-M   'P 1'
#
loop_
_entity.id
_entity.type
_entity.pdbx_description
1 polymer ?
#
loop_
_entity_poly.entity_id
_entity_poly.type
_entity_poly.pdbx_seq_one_letter_code
_entity_poly.pdbx_strand_id
1 'polypeptide(L)'
;MDKIRIKEEFNMLKKEKYVNECFKRKGNSKLITFKYLLPFKIPINEFENIDFINEENTFIIFNHLEDNVLENDNIKRDRKTYVEITSIIKHNQFKKLKSNSTSRESKKSNSLTEIFNKQFNCLNNLIKIISVKYQYHNIYQLSLGDILSIPYYVIYTTDGNIKEMSIFMIDLPGKIEEDQYSSIKKSDLLNIKKNYNVFNNHPSNIYVLAMRKGERSFYKSDYNLAIVQIQTALEVFITNFLERYYKLDENLSDEEIKKKLGCGYANVVNDHLLKTIDNLNLDNFNEIKNCVKKYMKDYYDMRNKIVHTGATYKKEDAIEFKEIVADIIRLITFGMKNKSYSDFSKEFNIYNIINKKIDINEIKNKYKKSYS
;
A
#
# COMPACT_ATOMS: atom_id res chain seq x y z
N MET A 1 -21.15 -26.73 -9.16
CA MET A 1 -20.14 -27.10 -10.18
C MET A 1 -20.14 -26.16 -11.38
N ASP A 2 -21.31 -25.77 -11.90
CA ASP A 2 -21.39 -24.97 -13.14
C ASP A 2 -20.84 -23.54 -13.06
N LYS A 3 -20.99 -22.85 -11.90
CA LYS A 3 -20.47 -21.48 -11.73
C LYS A 3 -18.93 -21.39 -11.77
N ILE A 4 -18.25 -22.41 -11.23
CA ILE A 4 -16.76 -22.47 -11.25
C ILE A 4 -16.27 -22.67 -12.68
N ARG A 5 -16.93 -23.57 -13.42
CA ARG A 5 -16.60 -23.88 -14.82
C ARG A 5 -16.80 -22.69 -15.74
N ILE A 6 -17.91 -21.96 -15.58
CA ILE A 6 -18.19 -20.73 -16.34
C ILE A 6 -17.15 -19.63 -16.00
N LYS A 7 -16.72 -19.53 -14.74
CA LYS A 7 -15.67 -18.60 -14.32
C LYS A 7 -14.32 -18.93 -14.95
N GLU A 8 -13.98 -20.19 -15.02
CA GLU A 8 -12.73 -20.64 -15.66
C GLU A 8 -12.72 -20.39 -17.17
N GLU A 9 -13.82 -20.69 -17.85
CA GLU A 9 -13.99 -20.42 -19.29
C GLU A 9 -13.92 -18.93 -19.61
N PHE A 10 -14.56 -18.06 -18.83
CA PHE A 10 -14.53 -16.62 -19.02
C PHE A 10 -13.13 -16.01 -18.77
N ASN A 11 -12.41 -16.53 -17.78
CA ASN A 11 -11.01 -16.15 -17.53
C ASN A 11 -10.08 -16.63 -18.63
N MET A 12 -10.34 -17.79 -19.21
CA MET A 12 -9.61 -18.28 -20.40
C MET A 12 -9.82 -17.36 -21.59
N LEU A 13 -11.05 -16.97 -21.91
CA LEU A 13 -11.36 -16.06 -23.03
C LEU A 13 -10.71 -14.68 -22.87
N LYS A 14 -10.68 -14.12 -21.66
CA LYS A 14 -9.97 -12.86 -21.38
C LYS A 14 -8.45 -13.04 -21.50
N LYS A 15 -7.90 -14.16 -21.04
CA LYS A 15 -6.50 -14.52 -21.22
C LYS A 15 -6.14 -14.68 -22.68
N GLU A 16 -6.97 -15.39 -23.48
CA GLU A 16 -6.74 -15.58 -24.90
C GLU A 16 -6.67 -14.25 -25.66
N LYS A 17 -7.58 -13.34 -25.38
CA LYS A 17 -7.53 -12.00 -26.00
C LYS A 17 -6.24 -11.26 -25.65
N TYR A 18 -5.85 -11.24 -24.40
CA TYR A 18 -4.62 -10.60 -23.94
C TYR A 18 -3.37 -11.30 -24.47
N VAL A 19 -3.36 -12.64 -24.44
CA VAL A 19 -2.32 -13.50 -24.99
C VAL A 19 -2.13 -13.20 -26.48
N ASN A 20 -3.21 -13.14 -27.24
CA ASN A 20 -3.15 -12.85 -28.67
C ASN A 20 -2.65 -11.43 -28.97
N GLU A 21 -3.03 -10.43 -28.17
CA GLU A 21 -2.53 -9.06 -28.30
C GLU A 21 -1.04 -8.95 -27.94
N CYS A 22 -0.60 -9.65 -26.90
CA CYS A 22 0.81 -9.65 -26.47
C CYS A 22 1.71 -10.45 -27.45
N PHE A 23 1.23 -11.57 -27.96
CA PHE A 23 1.98 -12.37 -28.93
C PHE A 23 2.11 -11.71 -30.29
N LYS A 24 1.09 -10.99 -30.75
CA LYS A 24 1.18 -10.18 -32.00
C LYS A 24 2.30 -9.13 -31.89
N ARG A 25 2.62 -8.66 -30.69
CA ARG A 25 3.65 -7.64 -30.47
C ARG A 25 5.07 -8.19 -30.28
N LYS A 26 5.27 -9.44 -29.85
CA LYS A 26 6.58 -9.91 -29.35
C LYS A 26 7.09 -11.27 -29.85
N GLY A 27 6.38 -11.99 -30.73
CA GLY A 27 6.81 -13.28 -31.32
C GLY A 27 7.34 -14.30 -30.28
N ASN A 28 7.32 -15.60 -30.56
CA ASN A 28 7.92 -16.75 -29.80
C ASN A 28 8.08 -16.63 -28.26
N SER A 29 7.20 -15.90 -27.58
CA SER A 29 7.18 -15.75 -26.12
C SER A 29 6.27 -16.83 -25.51
N LYS A 30 6.45 -17.11 -24.21
CA LYS A 30 5.59 -18.00 -23.42
C LYS A 30 5.04 -17.23 -22.25
N LEU A 31 3.92 -17.70 -21.69
CA LEU A 31 3.34 -17.11 -20.49
C LEU A 31 3.60 -18.02 -19.31
N ILE A 32 3.90 -17.40 -18.17
CA ILE A 32 3.87 -18.07 -16.87
C ILE A 32 2.86 -17.36 -15.98
N THR A 33 1.96 -18.14 -15.39
CA THR A 33 0.96 -17.66 -14.44
C THR A 33 1.23 -18.29 -13.08
N PHE A 34 1.42 -17.48 -12.03
CA PHE A 34 1.33 -17.95 -10.65
C PHE A 34 -0.06 -17.66 -10.09
N LYS A 35 -0.56 -18.61 -9.31
CA LYS A 35 -1.89 -18.55 -8.72
C LYS A 35 -1.82 -18.87 -7.23
N TYR A 36 -2.43 -18.02 -6.40
CA TYR A 36 -2.48 -18.21 -4.95
C TYR A 36 -3.59 -17.39 -4.28
N LEU A 37 -3.87 -17.71 -3.02
CA LEU A 37 -4.91 -17.10 -2.21
C LEU A 37 -4.32 -16.00 -1.33
N LEU A 38 -4.96 -14.83 -1.31
CA LEU A 38 -4.59 -13.72 -0.46
C LEU A 38 -5.28 -13.81 0.92
N PRO A 39 -4.67 -13.25 1.98
CA PRO A 39 -5.24 -13.26 3.33
C PRO A 39 -6.43 -12.31 3.50
N PHE A 40 -6.78 -11.53 2.48
CA PHE A 40 -7.86 -10.55 2.51
C PHE A 40 -8.57 -10.48 1.15
N LYS A 41 -9.77 -9.89 1.18
CA LYS A 41 -10.50 -9.56 -0.04
C LYS A 41 -10.03 -8.23 -0.60
N ILE A 42 -9.60 -8.22 -1.88
CA ILE A 42 -9.41 -6.97 -2.63
C ILE A 42 -10.77 -6.58 -3.22
N PRO A 43 -11.32 -5.38 -2.94
CA PRO A 43 -12.65 -4.97 -3.36
C PRO A 43 -12.67 -4.51 -4.84
N ILE A 44 -12.23 -5.38 -5.72
CA ILE A 44 -12.30 -5.25 -7.17
C ILE A 44 -13.42 -6.16 -7.66
N ASN A 45 -14.19 -5.72 -8.65
CA ASN A 45 -15.24 -6.57 -9.21
C ASN A 45 -14.63 -7.84 -9.81
N GLU A 46 -15.36 -8.93 -9.70
CA GLU A 46 -14.95 -10.20 -10.30
C GLU A 46 -14.66 -10.01 -11.80
N PHE A 47 -13.61 -10.68 -12.27
CA PHE A 47 -13.14 -10.64 -13.66
C PHE A 47 -12.55 -9.31 -14.16
N GLU A 48 -12.42 -8.30 -13.32
CA GLU A 48 -11.61 -7.15 -13.67
C GLU A 48 -10.13 -7.54 -13.65
N ASN A 49 -9.43 -7.18 -14.73
CA ASN A 49 -7.99 -7.38 -14.83
C ASN A 49 -7.26 -6.05 -14.81
N ILE A 50 -6.09 -6.05 -14.22
CA ILE A 50 -5.17 -4.92 -14.26
C ILE A 50 -3.94 -5.34 -15.05
N ASP A 51 -3.68 -4.59 -16.09
CA ASP A 51 -2.63 -4.83 -17.06
C ASP A 51 -1.52 -3.77 -16.87
N PHE A 52 -0.30 -4.23 -16.59
CA PHE A 52 0.88 -3.39 -16.39
C PHE A 52 1.83 -3.51 -17.58
N ILE A 53 1.37 -3.10 -18.76
CA ILE A 53 2.08 -3.31 -20.04
C ILE A 53 3.47 -2.66 -20.06
N ASN A 54 3.70 -1.61 -19.27
CA ASN A 54 4.85 -0.73 -19.49
C ASN A 54 6.16 -1.17 -18.82
N GLU A 55 6.14 -1.92 -17.71
CA GLU A 55 7.38 -2.24 -17.00
C GLU A 55 7.78 -3.72 -17.03
N GLU A 56 6.83 -4.66 -16.92
CA GLU A 56 7.16 -6.07 -16.75
C GLU A 56 6.36 -7.03 -17.66
N ASN A 57 5.53 -6.52 -18.56
CA ASN A 57 4.61 -7.35 -19.34
C ASN A 57 3.81 -8.31 -18.45
N THR A 58 3.33 -7.80 -17.33
CA THR A 58 2.61 -8.56 -16.33
C THR A 58 1.17 -8.06 -16.24
N PHE A 59 0.22 -8.98 -16.12
CA PHE A 59 -1.17 -8.66 -15.82
C PHE A 59 -1.67 -9.49 -14.64
N ILE A 60 -2.60 -8.92 -13.88
CA ILE A 60 -3.16 -9.50 -12.67
C ILE A 60 -4.68 -9.64 -12.84
N ILE A 61 -5.20 -10.81 -12.55
CA ILE A 61 -6.63 -11.09 -12.49
C ILE A 61 -6.99 -11.43 -11.04
N PHE A 62 -8.08 -10.84 -10.56
CA PHE A 62 -8.63 -11.10 -9.23
C PHE A 62 -9.93 -11.87 -9.35
N ASN A 63 -10.02 -12.98 -8.62
CA ASN A 63 -11.21 -13.78 -8.47
C ASN A 63 -11.56 -13.85 -6.98
N HIS A 64 -12.83 -13.84 -6.66
CA HIS A 64 -13.28 -13.98 -5.28
C HIS A 64 -13.76 -15.40 -5.00
N LEU A 65 -13.27 -15.96 -3.90
CA LEU A 65 -13.79 -17.20 -3.33
C LEU A 65 -14.71 -16.82 -2.17
N GLU A 66 -15.91 -17.37 -2.17
CA GLU A 66 -16.86 -17.27 -1.05
C GLU A 66 -16.98 -18.65 -0.42
N ASP A 67 -16.46 -18.80 0.78
CA ASP A 67 -16.66 -19.99 1.59
C ASP A 67 -17.68 -19.70 2.68
N ASN A 68 -18.63 -20.62 2.88
CA ASN A 68 -19.54 -20.58 4.02
C ASN A 68 -18.81 -21.24 5.20
N VAL A 69 -18.43 -20.45 6.19
CA VAL A 69 -17.84 -20.95 7.43
C VAL A 69 -18.91 -20.92 8.52
N LEU A 70 -19.11 -22.06 9.18
CA LEU A 70 -19.95 -22.15 10.38
C LEU A 70 -19.14 -21.62 11.57
N GLU A 71 -19.57 -20.48 12.11
CA GLU A 71 -19.00 -19.90 13.31
C GLU A 71 -20.13 -19.64 14.32
N ASN A 72 -20.11 -20.34 15.45
CA ASN A 72 -21.11 -20.18 16.52
C ASN A 72 -22.58 -20.23 16.05
N ASP A 73 -22.95 -21.27 15.32
CA ASP A 73 -24.27 -21.48 14.72
C ASP A 73 -24.73 -20.45 13.68
N ASN A 74 -23.88 -19.51 13.30
CA ASN A 74 -24.11 -18.57 12.22
C ASN A 74 -23.23 -18.90 10.99
N ILE A 75 -23.84 -18.82 9.81
CA ILE A 75 -23.10 -18.94 8.55
C ILE A 75 -22.41 -17.59 8.26
N LYS A 76 -21.09 -17.54 8.51
CA LYS A 76 -20.27 -16.40 8.12
C LYS A 76 -19.69 -16.64 6.72
N ARG A 77 -19.83 -15.69 5.83
CA ARG A 77 -19.23 -15.75 4.49
C ARG A 77 -17.79 -15.26 4.58
N ASP A 78 -16.84 -16.19 4.53
CA ASP A 78 -15.41 -15.87 4.41
C ASP A 78 -15.13 -15.56 2.92
N ARG A 79 -14.69 -14.33 2.64
CA ARG A 79 -14.42 -13.86 1.28
C ARG A 79 -12.95 -13.57 1.12
N LYS A 80 -12.27 -14.35 0.29
CA LYS A 80 -10.86 -14.19 -0.03
C LYS A 80 -10.67 -13.88 -1.50
N THR A 81 -9.55 -13.25 -1.81
CA THR A 81 -9.16 -13.03 -3.20
C THR A 81 -8.18 -14.10 -3.63
N TYR A 82 -8.56 -14.80 -4.68
CA TYR A 82 -7.68 -15.65 -5.45
C TYR A 82 -7.07 -14.84 -6.58
N VAL A 83 -5.75 -14.75 -6.60
CA VAL A 83 -5.03 -13.94 -7.58
C VAL A 83 -4.33 -14.82 -8.61
N GLU A 84 -4.41 -14.41 -9.88
CA GLU A 84 -3.65 -14.98 -10.97
C GLU A 84 -2.75 -13.89 -11.57
N ILE A 85 -1.44 -14.09 -11.50
CA ILE A 85 -0.46 -13.15 -12.03
C ILE A 85 0.27 -13.78 -13.17
N THR A 86 0.16 -13.18 -14.34
CA THR A 86 0.73 -13.70 -15.58
C THR A 86 1.78 -12.76 -16.14
N SER A 87 2.93 -13.29 -16.51
CA SER A 87 4.00 -12.55 -17.18
C SER A 87 4.42 -13.23 -18.48
N ILE A 88 4.89 -12.41 -19.43
CA ILE A 88 5.50 -12.88 -20.67
C ILE A 88 6.94 -13.24 -20.38
N ILE A 89 7.33 -14.46 -20.72
CA ILE A 89 8.71 -14.96 -20.58
C ILE A 89 9.40 -14.95 -21.93
N LYS A 90 10.57 -14.31 -22.01
CA LYS A 90 11.42 -14.35 -23.19
C LYS A 90 11.96 -15.78 -23.44
N HIS A 91 12.14 -16.14 -24.69
CA HIS A 91 12.62 -17.46 -25.09
C HIS A 91 13.92 -17.90 -24.36
N ASN A 92 14.85 -16.99 -24.13
CA ASN A 92 16.09 -17.28 -23.42
C ASN A 92 15.88 -17.62 -21.94
N GLN A 93 14.92 -16.98 -21.26
CA GLN A 93 14.53 -17.30 -19.90
C GLN A 93 13.85 -18.66 -19.83
N PHE A 94 13.02 -18.97 -20.83
CA PHE A 94 12.38 -20.27 -20.93
C PHE A 94 13.35 -21.42 -21.18
N LYS A 95 14.42 -21.24 -21.98
CA LYS A 95 15.46 -22.26 -22.15
C LYS A 95 16.15 -22.60 -20.82
N LYS A 96 16.36 -21.61 -19.95
CA LYS A 96 16.92 -21.83 -18.59
C LYS A 96 15.97 -22.68 -17.71
N LEU A 97 14.66 -22.57 -17.90
CA LEU A 97 13.68 -23.41 -17.18
C LEU A 97 13.64 -24.86 -17.67
N LYS A 98 14.08 -25.13 -18.90
CA LYS A 98 13.99 -26.44 -19.54
C LYS A 98 15.17 -27.38 -19.38
N SER A 99 16.28 -26.89 -18.85
CA SER A 99 17.54 -27.68 -18.84
C SER A 99 17.53 -28.80 -17.75
N ASN A 100 17.67 -30.10 -18.13
CA ASN A 100 17.49 -31.34 -17.33
C ASN A 100 18.77 -31.91 -16.75
N SER A 101 18.97 -31.87 -15.47
CA SER A 101 19.85 -32.72 -14.61
C SER A 101 19.75 -32.31 -13.14
N THR A 102 20.28 -33.07 -12.20
CA THR A 102 20.22 -32.80 -10.74
C THR A 102 20.81 -31.44 -10.32
N SER A 103 21.83 -30.95 -11.01
CA SER A 103 22.34 -29.57 -10.86
C SER A 103 21.41 -28.51 -11.50
N ARG A 104 20.35 -28.87 -12.17
CA ARG A 104 19.43 -28.05 -12.96
C ARG A 104 18.12 -27.81 -12.25
N GLU A 105 17.72 -28.65 -11.29
CA GLU A 105 16.55 -28.35 -10.44
C GLU A 105 16.80 -27.09 -9.61
N SER A 106 18.01 -26.90 -9.11
CA SER A 106 18.39 -25.66 -8.42
C SER A 106 18.34 -24.43 -9.34
N LYS A 107 18.77 -24.55 -10.63
CA LYS A 107 18.72 -23.46 -11.61
C LYS A 107 17.29 -23.18 -12.11
N LYS A 108 16.46 -24.22 -12.27
CA LYS A 108 15.04 -24.07 -12.60
C LYS A 108 14.31 -23.42 -11.45
N SER A 109 14.54 -23.86 -10.23
CA SER A 109 13.98 -23.27 -9.01
C SER A 109 14.35 -21.79 -8.87
N ASN A 110 15.63 -21.44 -9.06
CA ASN A 110 16.07 -20.05 -9.00
C ASN A 110 15.39 -19.16 -10.05
N SER A 111 15.26 -19.64 -11.31
CA SER A 111 14.59 -18.87 -12.36
C SER A 111 13.09 -18.71 -12.14
N LEU A 112 12.40 -19.71 -11.59
CA LEU A 112 10.99 -19.61 -11.19
C LEU A 112 10.82 -18.65 -10.03
N THR A 113 11.72 -18.71 -9.05
CA THR A 113 11.74 -17.79 -7.89
C THR A 113 11.95 -16.35 -8.33
N GLU A 114 12.86 -16.08 -9.27
CA GLU A 114 13.05 -14.73 -9.82
C GLU A 114 11.78 -14.19 -10.49
N ILE A 115 11.10 -15.02 -11.29
CA ILE A 115 9.85 -14.62 -11.96
C ILE A 115 8.74 -14.41 -10.92
N PHE A 116 8.61 -15.34 -9.96
CA PHE A 116 7.65 -15.22 -8.88
C PHE A 116 7.86 -13.93 -8.08
N ASN A 117 9.09 -13.64 -7.67
CA ASN A 117 9.41 -12.43 -6.90
C ASN A 117 9.06 -11.14 -7.67
N LYS A 118 9.32 -11.09 -8.99
CA LYS A 118 8.92 -9.95 -9.81
C LYS A 118 7.41 -9.78 -9.86
N GLN A 119 6.67 -10.86 -10.07
CA GLN A 119 5.21 -10.86 -10.08
C GLN A 119 4.64 -10.49 -8.71
N PHE A 120 5.22 -11.03 -7.65
CA PHE A 120 4.83 -10.73 -6.27
C PHE A 120 5.08 -9.25 -5.92
N ASN A 121 6.21 -8.68 -6.35
CA ASN A 121 6.48 -7.26 -6.19
C ASN A 121 5.49 -6.37 -6.97
N CYS A 122 5.12 -6.77 -8.20
CA CYS A 122 4.10 -6.07 -8.98
C CYS A 122 2.74 -6.06 -8.26
N LEU A 123 2.32 -7.20 -7.71
CA LEU A 123 1.12 -7.30 -6.89
C LEU A 123 1.22 -6.41 -5.64
N ASN A 124 2.33 -6.46 -4.91
CA ASN A 124 2.54 -5.66 -3.72
C ASN A 124 2.52 -4.15 -3.99
N ASN A 125 3.04 -3.72 -5.13
CA ASN A 125 2.95 -2.33 -5.56
C ASN A 125 1.50 -1.92 -5.84
N LEU A 126 0.71 -2.78 -6.47
CA LEU A 126 -0.72 -2.53 -6.66
C LEU A 126 -1.47 -2.49 -5.33
N ILE A 127 -1.23 -3.47 -4.45
CA ILE A 127 -1.81 -3.52 -3.10
C ILE A 127 -1.47 -2.24 -2.31
N LYS A 128 -0.22 -1.78 -2.38
CA LYS A 128 0.22 -0.52 -1.78
C LYS A 128 -0.63 0.66 -2.28
N ILE A 129 -0.79 0.78 -3.61
CA ILE A 129 -1.58 1.85 -4.21
C ILE A 129 -3.04 1.78 -3.74
N ILE A 130 -3.64 0.60 -3.73
CA ILE A 130 -5.03 0.39 -3.27
C ILE A 130 -5.16 0.76 -1.80
N SER A 131 -4.28 0.27 -0.93
CA SER A 131 -4.28 0.55 0.51
C SER A 131 -4.15 2.05 0.79
N VAL A 132 -3.24 2.73 0.11
CA VAL A 132 -3.02 4.17 0.25
C VAL A 132 -4.20 4.97 -0.30
N LYS A 133 -4.61 4.67 -1.54
CA LYS A 133 -5.66 5.42 -2.23
C LYS A 133 -7.01 5.34 -1.53
N TYR A 134 -7.42 4.14 -1.10
CA TYR A 134 -8.73 3.91 -0.49
C TYR A 134 -8.69 3.86 1.04
N GLN A 135 -7.50 4.00 1.64
CA GLN A 135 -7.27 3.96 3.07
C GLN A 135 -7.80 2.67 3.74
N TYR A 136 -7.69 1.55 3.04
CA TYR A 136 -8.11 0.25 3.56
C TYR A 136 -7.03 -0.31 4.50
N HIS A 137 -7.33 -0.41 5.79
CA HIS A 137 -6.39 -0.85 6.81
C HIS A 137 -6.13 -2.36 6.79
N ASN A 138 -7.10 -3.15 6.33
CA ASN A 138 -6.94 -4.61 6.21
C ASN A 138 -6.22 -5.04 4.93
N ILE A 139 -6.05 -4.14 3.97
CA ILE A 139 -5.29 -4.40 2.73
C ILE A 139 -3.89 -3.83 2.91
N TYR A 140 -2.89 -4.70 2.93
CA TYR A 140 -1.51 -4.35 3.22
C TYR A 140 -0.53 -5.11 2.33
N GLN A 141 0.67 -4.57 2.15
CA GLN A 141 1.73 -5.27 1.41
C GLN A 141 2.05 -6.60 2.08
N LEU A 142 2.08 -7.65 1.26
CA LEU A 142 2.26 -9.03 1.69
C LEU A 142 3.75 -9.36 1.90
N SER A 143 4.04 -10.13 2.92
CA SER A 143 5.22 -10.99 2.97
C SER A 143 4.89 -12.34 2.33
N LEU A 144 5.89 -13.16 2.07
CA LEU A 144 5.67 -14.53 1.56
C LEU A 144 4.87 -15.37 2.56
N GLY A 145 5.02 -15.07 3.85
CA GLY A 145 4.26 -15.73 4.92
C GLY A 145 2.79 -15.36 5.02
N ASP A 146 2.33 -14.32 4.31
CA ASP A 146 0.92 -13.92 4.27
C ASP A 146 0.11 -14.67 3.20
N ILE A 147 0.73 -15.47 2.35
CA ILE A 147 0.05 -16.24 1.31
C ILE A 147 -0.63 -17.46 1.96
N LEU A 148 -1.97 -17.57 1.78
CA LEU A 148 -2.79 -18.58 2.49
C LEU A 148 -2.85 -19.96 1.81
N SER A 149 -2.34 -20.08 0.59
CA SER A 149 -2.34 -21.35 -0.14
C SER A 149 -0.96 -21.66 -0.70
N ILE A 150 -0.67 -22.94 -0.90
CA ILE A 150 0.51 -23.31 -1.68
C ILE A 150 0.32 -22.78 -3.09
N PRO A 151 1.17 -21.83 -3.56
CA PRO A 151 1.08 -21.35 -4.92
C PRO A 151 1.34 -22.46 -5.92
N TYR A 152 0.68 -22.38 -7.05
CA TYR A 152 1.04 -23.18 -8.20
C TYR A 152 1.28 -22.30 -9.42
N TYR A 153 2.04 -22.79 -10.36
CA TYR A 153 2.30 -22.10 -11.61
C TYR A 153 1.84 -22.91 -12.81
N VAL A 154 1.48 -22.20 -13.86
CA VAL A 154 1.12 -22.76 -15.17
C VAL A 154 1.93 -22.06 -16.24
N ILE A 155 2.58 -22.84 -17.10
CA ILE A 155 3.26 -22.33 -18.30
C ILE A 155 2.40 -22.63 -19.52
N TYR A 156 2.06 -21.59 -20.26
CA TYR A 156 1.31 -21.69 -21.50
C TYR A 156 2.23 -21.54 -22.72
N THR A 157 1.91 -22.27 -23.76
CA THR A 157 2.50 -22.12 -25.08
C THR A 157 1.87 -20.95 -25.83
N THR A 158 2.43 -20.56 -26.97
CA THR A 158 1.96 -19.45 -27.79
C THR A 158 0.54 -19.64 -28.35
N ASP A 159 0.11 -20.87 -28.44
CA ASP A 159 -1.23 -21.30 -28.89
C ASP A 159 -2.23 -21.45 -27.72
N GLY A 160 -1.84 -21.00 -26.51
CA GLY A 160 -2.69 -21.02 -25.33
C GLY A 160 -2.77 -22.36 -24.59
N ASN A 161 -2.13 -23.42 -25.11
CA ASN A 161 -2.15 -24.73 -24.47
C ASN A 161 -1.27 -24.77 -23.21
N ILE A 162 -1.71 -25.52 -22.20
CA ILE A 162 -0.92 -25.76 -20.99
C ILE A 162 0.27 -26.65 -21.35
N LYS A 163 1.47 -26.16 -21.11
CA LYS A 163 2.70 -26.91 -21.30
C LYS A 163 3.20 -27.58 -20.04
N GLU A 164 3.09 -26.91 -18.93
CA GLU A 164 3.57 -27.37 -17.62
C GLU A 164 2.71 -26.75 -16.53
N MET A 165 2.38 -27.52 -15.52
CA MET A 165 1.73 -27.07 -14.28
C MET A 165 2.37 -27.79 -13.11
N SER A 166 2.72 -27.05 -12.05
CA SER A 166 3.30 -27.63 -10.84
C SER A 166 3.14 -26.69 -9.64
N ILE A 167 3.39 -27.23 -8.46
CA ILE A 167 3.37 -26.50 -7.20
C ILE A 167 4.64 -25.65 -7.09
N PHE A 168 4.50 -24.45 -6.53
CA PHE A 168 5.61 -23.58 -6.14
C PHE A 168 5.68 -23.52 -4.61
N MET A 169 6.73 -24.13 -4.04
CA MET A 169 6.86 -24.25 -2.58
C MET A 169 7.34 -22.97 -1.94
N ILE A 170 6.56 -22.44 -1.00
CA ILE A 170 6.93 -21.38 -0.06
C ILE A 170 6.46 -21.74 1.34
N ASP A 171 7.14 -21.24 2.36
CA ASP A 171 6.73 -21.46 3.76
C ASP A 171 5.59 -20.53 4.16
N LEU A 172 4.58 -21.04 4.87
CA LEU A 172 3.33 -20.33 5.15
C LEU A 172 2.98 -20.25 6.64
N PRO A 173 2.70 -19.08 7.20
CA PRO A 173 1.96 -18.94 8.46
C PRO A 173 0.68 -18.09 8.39
N GLY A 174 -0.31 -18.50 9.20
CA GLY A 174 -1.48 -17.85 9.84
C GLY A 174 -2.44 -16.84 9.15
N LYS A 175 -3.73 -16.86 9.58
CA LYS A 175 -4.89 -16.09 9.05
C LYS A 175 -5.07 -14.69 9.65
N ILE A 176 -5.70 -13.76 8.90
CA ILE A 176 -6.18 -12.43 9.33
C ILE A 176 -7.65 -12.25 8.91
N GLU A 177 -8.49 -11.65 9.76
CA GLU A 177 -9.92 -11.39 9.50
C GLU A 177 -10.17 -10.24 8.51
N GLU A 178 -11.28 -10.30 7.77
CA GLU A 178 -11.63 -9.39 6.68
C GLU A 178 -12.62 -8.29 7.12
N ASP A 179 -12.36 -7.06 6.69
CA ASP A 179 -13.37 -5.97 6.68
C ASP A 179 -14.13 -5.93 5.35
N GLN A 180 -15.39 -5.53 5.42
CA GLN A 180 -16.22 -5.37 4.22
C GLN A 180 -15.96 -3.99 3.60
N TYR A 181 -15.19 -3.95 2.53
CA TYR A 181 -14.99 -2.73 1.74
C TYR A 181 -15.94 -2.70 0.53
N SER A 182 -16.35 -1.49 0.14
CA SER A 182 -17.07 -1.30 -1.12
C SER A 182 -16.15 -1.62 -2.31
N SER A 183 -16.72 -2.19 -3.36
CA SER A 183 -15.97 -2.51 -4.58
C SER A 183 -15.32 -1.27 -5.19
N ILE A 184 -14.09 -1.41 -5.66
CA ILE A 184 -13.36 -0.36 -6.37
C ILE A 184 -13.99 -0.19 -7.75
N LYS A 185 -14.35 1.05 -8.12
CA LYS A 185 -14.97 1.34 -9.42
C LYS A 185 -13.97 1.15 -10.56
N LYS A 186 -14.47 0.74 -11.73
CA LYS A 186 -13.65 0.57 -12.93
C LYS A 186 -12.90 1.85 -13.35
N SER A 187 -13.54 3.02 -13.21
CA SER A 187 -12.92 4.32 -13.45
C SER A 187 -11.67 4.53 -12.59
N ASP A 188 -11.72 4.11 -11.33
CA ASP A 188 -10.62 4.27 -10.38
C ASP A 188 -9.47 3.31 -10.68
N LEU A 189 -9.79 2.08 -11.13
CA LEU A 189 -8.78 1.13 -11.59
C LEU A 189 -8.06 1.65 -12.85
N LEU A 190 -8.79 2.24 -13.79
CA LEU A 190 -8.20 2.88 -14.97
C LEU A 190 -7.29 4.05 -14.57
N ASN A 191 -7.69 4.85 -13.58
CA ASN A 191 -6.88 5.93 -13.04
C ASN A 191 -5.59 5.40 -12.37
N ILE A 192 -5.69 4.33 -11.57
CA ILE A 192 -4.51 3.67 -10.98
C ILE A 192 -3.57 3.17 -12.08
N LYS A 193 -4.10 2.49 -13.10
CA LYS A 193 -3.31 1.99 -14.24
C LYS A 193 -2.57 3.14 -14.94
N LYS A 194 -3.28 4.24 -15.24
CA LYS A 194 -2.72 5.42 -15.92
C LYS A 194 -1.61 6.09 -15.11
N ASN A 195 -1.75 6.15 -13.79
CA ASN A 195 -0.86 6.89 -12.89
C ASN A 195 -0.02 5.96 -12.00
N TYR A 196 0.16 4.70 -12.39
CA TYR A 196 0.82 3.68 -11.56
C TYR A 196 2.18 4.14 -11.03
N ASN A 197 3.07 4.62 -11.89
CA ASN A 197 4.41 5.06 -11.51
C ASN A 197 4.38 6.29 -10.59
N VAL A 198 3.48 7.23 -10.86
CA VAL A 198 3.29 8.41 -10.02
C VAL A 198 2.84 8.00 -8.63
N PHE A 199 1.84 7.14 -8.52
CA PHE A 199 1.37 6.64 -7.24
C PHE A 199 2.41 5.77 -6.53
N ASN A 200 3.11 4.89 -7.25
CA ASN A 200 4.08 3.97 -6.65
C ASN A 200 5.28 4.69 -6.03
N ASN A 201 5.75 5.75 -6.67
CA ASN A 201 6.95 6.49 -6.27
C ASN A 201 6.64 7.74 -5.44
N HIS A 202 5.36 7.96 -5.07
CA HIS A 202 5.00 9.16 -4.34
C HIS A 202 5.59 9.15 -2.91
N PRO A 203 6.24 10.24 -2.49
CA PRO A 203 6.92 10.32 -1.18
C PRO A 203 5.99 10.11 0.01
N SER A 204 4.72 10.51 -0.12
CA SER A 204 3.71 10.33 0.93
C SER A 204 3.40 8.86 1.25
N ASN A 205 3.75 7.91 0.37
CA ASN A 205 3.47 6.50 0.60
C ASN A 205 4.04 6.00 1.93
N ILE A 206 5.23 6.46 2.32
CA ILE A 206 5.92 5.94 3.50
C ILE A 206 5.12 6.24 4.77
N TYR A 207 4.71 7.49 4.97
CA TYR A 207 3.93 7.84 6.17
C TYR A 207 2.51 7.29 6.12
N VAL A 208 1.87 7.23 4.96
CA VAL A 208 0.52 6.66 4.83
C VAL A 208 0.53 5.17 5.13
N LEU A 209 1.53 4.43 4.65
CA LEU A 209 1.67 3.00 4.97
C LEU A 209 1.93 2.77 6.47
N ALA A 210 2.75 3.62 7.12
CA ALA A 210 2.95 3.56 8.57
C ALA A 210 1.64 3.82 9.32
N MET A 211 0.85 4.82 8.89
CA MET A 211 -0.49 5.08 9.44
C MET A 211 -1.41 3.86 9.29
N ARG A 212 -1.45 3.22 8.09
CA ARG A 212 -2.26 2.00 7.88
C ARG A 212 -1.81 0.83 8.76
N LYS A 213 -0.50 0.68 8.98
CA LYS A 213 0.01 -0.32 9.95
C LYS A 213 -0.52 -0.05 11.37
N GLY A 214 -0.48 1.21 11.81
CA GLY A 214 -1.02 1.61 13.10
C GLY A 214 -2.52 1.34 13.23
N GLU A 215 -3.31 1.68 12.22
CA GLU A 215 -4.75 1.37 12.20
C GLU A 215 -5.02 -0.14 12.25
N ARG A 216 -4.26 -0.93 11.52
CA ARG A 216 -4.38 -2.39 11.59
C ARG A 216 -4.08 -2.92 12.99
N SER A 217 -3.03 -2.43 13.67
CA SER A 217 -2.74 -2.79 15.04
C SER A 217 -3.86 -2.38 16.00
N PHE A 218 -4.44 -1.19 15.80
CA PHE A 218 -5.59 -0.72 16.55
C PHE A 218 -6.78 -1.67 16.44
N TYR A 219 -7.14 -2.10 15.21
CA TYR A 219 -8.24 -3.05 14.99
C TYR A 219 -7.96 -4.45 15.54
N LYS A 220 -6.68 -4.80 15.74
CA LYS A 220 -6.27 -6.02 16.45
C LYS A 220 -6.21 -5.85 17.96
N SER A 221 -6.69 -4.71 18.48
CA SER A 221 -6.63 -4.34 19.91
C SER A 221 -5.21 -4.23 20.48
N ASP A 222 -4.19 -4.11 19.62
CA ASP A 222 -2.81 -3.81 20.02
C ASP A 222 -2.60 -2.29 20.01
N TYR A 223 -3.12 -1.65 21.07
CA TYR A 223 -3.15 -0.19 21.17
C TYR A 223 -1.76 0.42 21.34
N ASN A 224 -0.86 -0.27 22.05
CA ASN A 224 0.51 0.18 22.21
C ASN A 224 1.26 0.18 20.87
N LEU A 225 1.18 -0.90 20.12
CA LEU A 225 1.80 -0.98 18.79
C LEU A 225 1.16 0.01 17.82
N ALA A 226 -0.16 0.24 17.93
CA ALA A 226 -0.86 1.26 17.15
C ALA A 226 -0.28 2.66 17.38
N ILE A 227 -0.11 3.08 18.65
CA ILE A 227 0.48 4.37 19.02
C ILE A 227 1.90 4.50 18.45
N VAL A 228 2.74 3.48 18.62
CA VAL A 228 4.14 3.49 18.12
C VAL A 228 4.17 3.67 16.60
N GLN A 229 3.34 2.95 15.86
CA GLN A 229 3.30 3.01 14.40
C GLN A 229 2.71 4.32 13.87
N ILE A 230 1.69 4.86 14.54
CA ILE A 230 1.09 6.16 14.22
C ILE A 230 2.08 7.29 14.50
N GLN A 231 2.83 7.22 15.62
CA GLN A 231 3.93 8.14 15.89
C GLN A 231 4.98 8.11 14.79
N THR A 232 5.40 6.92 14.36
CA THR A 232 6.34 6.77 13.25
C THR A 232 5.81 7.40 11.96
N ALA A 233 4.51 7.30 11.70
CA ALA A 233 3.88 7.93 10.54
C ALA A 233 4.02 9.47 10.60
N LEU A 234 3.80 10.07 11.77
CA LEU A 234 3.95 11.51 11.95
C LEU A 234 5.41 11.95 11.81
N GLU A 235 6.34 11.22 12.41
CA GLU A 235 7.78 11.50 12.30
C GLU A 235 8.23 11.48 10.83
N VAL A 236 7.84 10.46 10.09
CA VAL A 236 8.16 10.34 8.66
C VAL A 236 7.49 11.46 7.84
N PHE A 237 6.24 11.80 8.13
CA PHE A 237 5.55 12.89 7.44
C PHE A 237 6.28 14.21 7.63
N ILE A 238 6.62 14.58 8.88
CA ILE A 238 7.31 15.84 9.21
C ILE A 238 8.69 15.88 8.57
N THR A 239 9.46 14.79 8.67
CA THR A 239 10.80 14.73 8.07
C THR A 239 10.73 14.92 6.56
N ASN A 240 9.89 14.17 5.86
CA ASN A 240 9.74 14.30 4.40
C ASN A 240 9.25 15.70 3.99
N PHE A 241 8.34 16.29 4.78
CA PHE A 241 7.85 17.65 4.54
C PHE A 241 8.99 18.66 4.62
N LEU A 242 9.81 18.61 5.68
CA LEU A 242 10.92 19.52 5.89
C LEU A 242 12.08 19.30 4.91
N GLU A 243 12.44 18.05 4.61
CA GLU A 243 13.46 17.74 3.61
C GLU A 243 13.13 18.36 2.26
N ARG A 244 11.88 18.24 1.82
CA ARG A 244 11.45 18.83 0.54
C ARG A 244 11.44 20.35 0.57
N TYR A 245 10.93 20.95 1.63
CA TYR A 245 10.96 22.39 1.79
C TYR A 245 12.39 22.91 1.72
N TYR A 246 13.31 22.34 2.48
CA TYR A 246 14.69 22.75 2.49
C TYR A 246 15.38 22.54 1.13
N LYS A 247 15.05 21.47 0.45
CA LYS A 247 15.63 21.16 -0.87
C LYS A 247 15.12 22.06 -1.97
N LEU A 248 13.81 22.35 -2.01
CA LEU A 248 13.15 23.05 -3.11
C LEU A 248 13.10 24.56 -2.90
N ASP A 249 12.86 25.03 -1.68
CA ASP A 249 12.67 26.44 -1.38
C ASP A 249 13.92 27.11 -0.80
N GLU A 250 14.67 26.41 0.05
CA GLU A 250 15.94 26.91 0.61
C GLU A 250 17.18 26.47 -0.21
N ASN A 251 17.02 25.60 -1.21
CA ASN A 251 18.09 25.06 -2.06
C ASN A 251 19.25 24.45 -1.28
N LEU A 252 18.97 23.79 -0.14
CA LEU A 252 19.99 23.16 0.68
C LEU A 252 20.44 21.81 0.10
N SER A 253 21.68 21.45 0.31
CA SER A 253 22.23 20.12 0.02
C SER A 253 21.68 19.06 0.98
N ASP A 254 21.71 17.80 0.55
CA ASP A 254 21.27 16.67 1.39
C ASP A 254 22.07 16.58 2.71
N GLU A 255 23.35 17.00 2.73
CA GLU A 255 24.20 17.03 3.93
C GLU A 255 23.74 18.13 4.91
N GLU A 256 23.44 19.32 4.43
CA GLU A 256 22.92 20.43 5.24
C GLU A 256 21.56 20.11 5.82
N ILE A 257 20.67 19.49 5.04
CA ILE A 257 19.35 19.02 5.48
C ILE A 257 19.51 17.99 6.60
N LYS A 258 20.38 16.98 6.38
CA LYS A 258 20.64 15.95 7.39
C LYS A 258 21.18 16.55 8.70
N LYS A 259 22.07 17.55 8.62
CA LYS A 259 22.58 18.27 9.79
C LYS A 259 21.48 19.02 10.52
N LYS A 260 20.60 19.74 9.80
CA LYS A 260 19.45 20.48 10.39
C LYS A 260 18.47 19.55 11.08
N LEU A 261 18.12 18.41 10.47
CA LEU A 261 17.13 17.49 11.01
C LEU A 261 17.70 16.46 12.00
N GLY A 262 19.01 16.42 12.20
CA GLY A 262 19.69 15.54 13.16
C GLY A 262 19.59 15.96 14.63
N CYS A 263 18.86 17.02 14.96
CA CYS A 263 18.82 17.61 16.29
C CYS A 263 17.85 16.96 17.30
N GLY A 264 17.24 15.84 16.95
CA GLY A 264 16.21 15.17 17.76
C GLY A 264 14.77 15.65 17.43
N TYR A 265 13.82 14.73 17.50
CA TYR A 265 12.47 14.95 16.96
C TYR A 265 11.72 16.14 17.62
N ALA A 266 11.87 16.33 18.94
CA ALA A 266 11.23 17.45 19.62
C ALA A 266 11.69 18.81 19.05
N ASN A 267 13.00 18.97 18.80
CA ASN A 267 13.56 20.17 18.18
C ASN A 267 13.13 20.29 16.72
N VAL A 268 13.06 19.17 15.98
CA VAL A 268 12.54 19.16 14.61
C VAL A 268 11.10 19.72 14.56
N VAL A 269 10.26 19.36 15.53
CA VAL A 269 8.87 19.84 15.58
C VAL A 269 8.83 21.32 16.00
N ASN A 270 9.50 21.70 17.09
CA ASN A 270 9.40 23.03 17.67
C ASN A 270 10.15 24.09 16.86
N ASP A 271 11.37 23.80 16.43
CA ASP A 271 12.28 24.79 15.85
C ASP A 271 12.25 24.78 14.31
N HIS A 272 11.95 23.64 13.71
CA HIS A 272 11.94 23.52 12.25
C HIS A 272 10.53 23.50 11.67
N LEU A 273 9.63 22.62 12.13
CA LEU A 273 8.29 22.50 11.55
C LEU A 273 7.48 23.80 11.68
N LEU A 274 7.35 24.35 12.90
CA LEU A 274 6.55 25.53 13.13
C LEU A 274 7.12 26.76 12.41
N LYS A 275 8.45 26.90 12.37
CA LYS A 275 9.12 27.98 11.62
C LYS A 275 8.90 27.85 10.11
N THR A 276 9.01 26.66 9.56
CA THR A 276 8.76 26.42 8.14
C THR A 276 7.30 26.75 7.77
N ILE A 277 6.34 26.32 8.59
CA ILE A 277 4.92 26.60 8.35
C ILE A 277 4.63 28.11 8.45
N ASP A 278 5.29 28.82 9.34
CA ASP A 278 5.21 30.29 9.45
C ASP A 278 5.78 30.97 8.22
N ASN A 279 6.98 30.59 7.79
CA ASN A 279 7.63 31.08 6.55
C ASN A 279 6.75 30.85 5.32
N LEU A 280 6.05 29.73 5.26
CA LEU A 280 5.10 29.41 4.21
C LEU A 280 3.83 30.26 4.26
N ASN A 281 3.61 31.07 5.32
CA ASN A 281 2.41 31.91 5.50
C ASN A 281 1.11 31.13 5.26
N LEU A 282 0.93 29.97 5.87
CA LEU A 282 -0.30 29.19 5.71
C LEU A 282 -1.46 29.86 6.43
N ASP A 283 -2.63 29.97 5.75
CA ASP A 283 -3.83 30.64 6.30
C ASP A 283 -4.35 30.05 7.61
N ASN A 284 -3.95 28.82 7.92
CA ASN A 284 -4.32 28.08 9.14
C ASN A 284 -3.13 27.83 10.07
N PHE A 285 -2.13 28.72 10.05
CA PHE A 285 -0.93 28.60 10.89
C PHE A 285 -1.25 28.48 12.38
N ASN A 286 -2.16 29.29 12.90
CA ASN A 286 -2.52 29.30 14.31
C ASN A 286 -3.16 27.98 14.74
N GLU A 287 -4.02 27.39 13.91
CA GLU A 287 -4.65 26.11 14.17
C GLU A 287 -3.62 24.97 14.16
N ILE A 288 -2.68 24.99 13.19
CA ILE A 288 -1.57 24.03 13.17
C ILE A 288 -0.72 24.16 14.43
N LYS A 289 -0.31 25.39 14.79
CA LYS A 289 0.49 25.67 15.98
C LYS A 289 -0.17 25.15 17.25
N ASN A 290 -1.47 25.39 17.42
CA ASN A 290 -2.21 24.93 18.59
C ASN A 290 -2.36 23.42 18.62
N CYS A 291 -2.61 22.78 17.48
CA CYS A 291 -2.68 21.33 17.35
C CYS A 291 -1.33 20.69 17.71
N VAL A 292 -0.22 21.21 17.17
CA VAL A 292 1.14 20.73 17.45
C VAL A 292 1.49 20.94 18.93
N LYS A 293 1.17 22.09 19.52
CA LYS A 293 1.40 22.33 20.98
C LYS A 293 0.66 21.31 21.83
N LYS A 294 -0.62 21.04 21.51
CA LYS A 294 -1.40 20.01 22.22
C LYS A 294 -0.75 18.64 22.09
N TYR A 295 -0.34 18.25 20.89
CA TYR A 295 0.36 17.00 20.66
C TYR A 295 1.64 16.90 21.49
N MET A 296 2.49 17.93 21.47
CA MET A 296 3.75 17.93 22.22
C MET A 296 3.55 17.88 23.73
N LYS A 297 2.50 18.52 24.25
CA LYS A 297 2.19 18.56 25.70
C LYS A 297 1.60 17.23 26.20
N ASP A 298 0.61 16.68 25.48
CA ASP A 298 -0.25 15.63 26.00
C ASP A 298 0.08 14.23 25.45
N TYR A 299 0.66 14.13 24.25
CA TYR A 299 0.77 12.87 23.53
C TYR A 299 2.18 12.46 23.12
N TYR A 300 3.11 13.41 22.99
CA TYR A 300 4.46 13.14 22.48
C TYR A 300 5.20 12.03 23.24
N ASP A 301 5.07 12.03 24.57
CA ASP A 301 5.76 11.07 25.44
C ASP A 301 5.15 9.66 25.45
N MET A 302 3.96 9.47 24.88
CA MET A 302 3.28 8.16 24.94
C MET A 302 4.13 7.06 24.32
N ARG A 303 4.68 7.31 23.13
CA ARG A 303 5.57 6.33 22.45
C ARG A 303 6.82 6.03 23.26
N ASN A 304 7.43 7.05 23.83
CA ASN A 304 8.64 6.89 24.65
C ASN A 304 8.34 6.06 25.91
N LYS A 305 7.22 6.32 26.57
CA LYS A 305 6.78 5.53 27.74
C LYS A 305 6.50 4.08 27.36
N ILE A 306 5.84 3.81 26.21
CA ILE A 306 5.64 2.44 25.73
C ILE A 306 6.97 1.72 25.53
N VAL A 307 7.90 2.34 24.78
CA VAL A 307 9.14 1.69 24.35
C VAL A 307 10.14 1.53 25.49
N HIS A 308 10.23 2.51 26.38
CA HIS A 308 11.28 2.53 27.41
C HIS A 308 10.81 2.06 28.79
N THR A 309 9.52 2.18 29.10
CA THR A 309 8.99 1.80 30.42
C THR A 309 7.97 0.69 30.39
N GLY A 310 7.58 0.22 29.18
CA GLY A 310 6.53 -0.78 29.03
C GLY A 310 5.13 -0.28 29.42
N ALA A 311 4.90 1.04 29.41
CA ALA A 311 3.59 1.61 29.71
C ALA A 311 2.52 1.05 28.78
N THR A 312 1.32 0.83 29.31
CA THR A 312 0.16 0.33 28.56
C THR A 312 -0.92 1.40 28.46
N TYR A 313 -1.51 1.48 27.26
CA TYR A 313 -2.57 2.44 26.96
C TYR A 313 -3.86 1.72 26.56
N LYS A 314 -5.00 2.37 26.83
CA LYS A 314 -6.33 1.86 26.52
C LYS A 314 -6.75 2.27 25.11
N LYS A 315 -7.89 1.75 24.68
CA LYS A 315 -8.50 2.04 23.39
C LYS A 315 -8.73 3.55 23.19
N GLU A 316 -9.23 4.21 24.23
CA GLU A 316 -9.56 5.64 24.21
C GLU A 316 -8.30 6.49 23.97
N ASP A 317 -7.20 6.17 24.67
CA ASP A 317 -5.91 6.85 24.52
C ASP A 317 -5.38 6.72 23.07
N ALA A 318 -5.49 5.51 22.49
CA ALA A 318 -5.05 5.26 21.12
C ALA A 318 -5.94 5.96 20.07
N ILE A 319 -7.25 6.13 20.34
CA ILE A 319 -8.17 6.91 19.50
C ILE A 319 -7.73 8.37 19.51
N GLU A 320 -7.58 8.98 20.68
CA GLU A 320 -7.20 10.39 20.83
C GLU A 320 -5.84 10.66 20.19
N PHE A 321 -4.88 9.75 20.41
CA PHE A 321 -3.56 9.84 19.78
C PHE A 321 -3.65 9.79 18.24
N LYS A 322 -4.44 8.88 17.70
CA LYS A 322 -4.65 8.77 16.24
C LYS A 322 -5.28 10.04 15.67
N GLU A 323 -6.28 10.58 16.37
CA GLU A 323 -6.97 11.79 15.92
C GLU A 323 -6.04 13.01 15.88
N ILE A 324 -5.27 13.26 16.93
CA ILE A 324 -4.38 14.43 16.97
C ILE A 324 -3.31 14.34 15.88
N VAL A 325 -2.73 13.17 15.65
CA VAL A 325 -1.76 12.95 14.57
C VAL A 325 -2.40 13.17 13.21
N ALA A 326 -3.59 12.62 12.98
CA ALA A 326 -4.32 12.83 11.73
C ALA A 326 -4.66 14.30 11.51
N ASP A 327 -5.06 15.03 12.56
CA ASP A 327 -5.39 16.45 12.49
C ASP A 327 -4.17 17.30 12.11
N ILE A 328 -2.98 17.03 12.67
CA ILE A 328 -1.73 17.71 12.29
C ILE A 328 -1.46 17.53 10.79
N ILE A 329 -1.48 16.28 10.32
CA ILE A 329 -1.22 15.97 8.91
C ILE A 329 -2.25 16.66 8.00
N ARG A 330 -3.53 16.62 8.37
CA ARG A 330 -4.63 17.24 7.59
C ARG A 330 -4.52 18.75 7.53
N LEU A 331 -4.26 19.40 8.66
CA LEU A 331 -4.14 20.86 8.73
C LEU A 331 -2.97 21.36 7.88
N ILE A 332 -1.80 20.72 7.97
CA ILE A 332 -0.63 21.06 7.14
C ILE A 332 -0.94 20.82 5.66
N THR A 333 -1.47 19.66 5.32
CA THR A 333 -1.78 19.31 3.93
C THR A 333 -2.83 20.24 3.33
N PHE A 334 -3.84 20.63 4.12
CA PHE A 334 -4.87 21.56 3.69
C PHE A 334 -4.30 22.98 3.50
N GLY A 335 -3.49 23.47 4.42
CA GLY A 335 -2.84 24.79 4.31
C GLY A 335 -1.99 24.90 3.03
N MET A 336 -1.28 23.83 2.69
CA MET A 336 -0.49 23.76 1.47
C MET A 336 -1.34 23.76 0.18
N LYS A 337 -2.58 23.27 0.21
CA LYS A 337 -3.46 23.18 -0.97
C LYS A 337 -3.88 24.55 -1.52
N ASN A 338 -4.02 25.54 -0.65
CA ASN A 338 -4.53 26.87 -1.00
C ASN A 338 -3.46 27.84 -1.55
N LYS A 339 -2.21 27.40 -1.62
CA LYS A 339 -1.13 28.23 -2.15
C LYS A 339 -0.63 27.69 -3.48
N SER A 340 -0.48 28.62 -4.44
CA SER A 340 0.23 28.39 -5.70
C SER A 340 1.72 28.21 -5.42
N TYR A 341 2.02 27.30 -4.51
CA TYR A 341 3.38 26.95 -4.20
C TYR A 341 3.95 26.07 -5.31
N SER A 342 5.19 26.32 -5.65
CA SER A 342 6.05 25.62 -6.56
C SER A 342 5.81 24.08 -6.63
N ASP A 343 6.63 23.32 -7.20
CA ASP A 343 6.52 21.88 -7.40
C ASP A 343 6.20 21.08 -6.11
N PHE A 344 6.56 21.62 -4.94
CA PHE A 344 6.27 21.03 -3.62
C PHE A 344 4.76 20.89 -3.32
N SER A 345 3.96 21.94 -3.53
CA SER A 345 2.51 21.89 -3.30
C SER A 345 1.80 20.97 -4.29
N LYS A 346 2.31 20.82 -5.52
CA LYS A 346 1.77 19.91 -6.52
C LYS A 346 1.97 18.46 -6.11
N GLU A 347 3.10 18.09 -5.56
CA GLU A 347 3.37 16.73 -5.10
C GLU A 347 2.49 16.32 -3.91
N PHE A 348 2.26 17.22 -2.95
CA PHE A 348 1.31 16.99 -1.85
C PHE A 348 -0.15 16.93 -2.31
N ASN A 349 -0.51 17.70 -3.34
CA ASN A 349 -1.89 17.76 -3.84
C ASN A 349 -2.34 16.50 -4.58
N ILE A 350 -1.43 15.67 -5.10
CA ILE A 350 -1.80 14.45 -5.84
C ILE A 350 -2.61 13.48 -4.97
N TYR A 351 -2.34 13.39 -3.66
CA TYR A 351 -3.07 12.52 -2.74
C TYR A 351 -4.29 13.17 -2.09
N ASN A 352 -4.41 14.50 -2.11
CA ASN A 352 -5.61 15.20 -1.61
C ASN A 352 -6.87 14.90 -2.45
N ILE A 353 -6.71 14.35 -3.66
CA ILE A 353 -7.81 13.93 -4.53
C ILE A 353 -8.53 12.68 -3.97
N ILE A 354 -7.96 12.01 -2.97
CA ILE A 354 -8.32 10.66 -2.55
C ILE A 354 -9.19 10.64 -1.29
N ASN A 355 -9.22 11.72 -0.53
CA ASN A 355 -9.85 11.70 0.79
C ASN A 355 -11.35 11.99 0.74
N LYS A 356 -12.13 11.15 1.47
CA LYS A 356 -13.50 11.44 1.91
C LYS A 356 -13.61 12.93 2.25
N LYS A 357 -14.76 13.55 1.99
CA LYS A 357 -15.08 14.91 2.45
C LYS A 357 -14.86 15.00 3.97
N ILE A 358 -13.66 15.38 4.37
CA ILE A 358 -13.34 15.73 5.74
C ILE A 358 -13.72 17.19 5.86
N ASP A 359 -14.58 17.52 6.80
CA ASP A 359 -14.87 18.92 7.09
C ASP A 359 -13.68 19.54 7.80
N ILE A 360 -12.82 20.17 7.02
CA ILE A 360 -11.63 20.85 7.56
C ILE A 360 -12.02 22.00 8.50
N ASN A 361 -13.23 22.57 8.38
CA ASN A 361 -13.70 23.63 9.26
C ASN A 361 -13.98 23.10 10.66
N GLU A 362 -14.46 21.87 10.79
CA GLU A 362 -14.60 21.22 12.08
C GLU A 362 -13.24 21.09 12.78
N ILE A 363 -12.21 20.62 12.06
CA ILE A 363 -10.85 20.52 12.59
C ILE A 363 -10.30 21.90 12.96
N LYS A 364 -10.43 22.89 12.08
CA LYS A 364 -10.00 24.28 12.39
C LYS A 364 -10.68 24.82 13.64
N ASN A 365 -11.99 24.63 13.78
CA ASN A 365 -12.73 25.09 14.95
C ASN A 365 -12.27 24.44 16.26
N LYS A 366 -11.86 23.17 16.23
CA LYS A 366 -11.29 22.43 17.36
C LYS A 366 -10.01 23.11 17.93
N TYR A 367 -9.22 23.76 17.07
CA TYR A 367 -7.93 24.37 17.42
C TYR A 367 -7.88 25.90 17.33
N LYS A 368 -9.02 26.59 17.15
CA LYS A 368 -9.06 28.07 17.13
C LYS A 368 -8.70 28.74 18.45
N LYS A 369 -8.98 28.06 19.58
CA LYS A 369 -8.64 28.59 20.90
C LYS A 369 -7.19 28.28 21.22
N SER A 370 -6.42 29.30 21.66
CA SER A 370 -5.03 29.09 22.08
C SER A 370 -4.99 28.17 23.29
N TYR A 371 -4.19 27.13 23.20
CA TYR A 371 -3.76 26.38 24.38
C TYR A 371 -2.72 27.24 25.11
N SER A 372 -3.12 27.89 26.19
CA SER A 372 -2.26 28.58 27.14
C SER A 372 -1.43 27.59 27.94
#